data_e50069b38344bc33eaee95fd96b0bcac
#
_entry.id   e50069b38344bc33eaee95fd96b0bcac
#
_cell.length_a   1.000
_cell.length_b   1.000
_cell.length_c   1.000
_cell.angle_alpha   90.00
_cell.angle_beta   90.00
_cell.angle_gamma   90.00
#
_symmetry.space_group_name_H-M   'P 1'
#
loop_
_entity.id
_entity.type
_entity.pdbx_description
1 polymer ?
#
loop_
_entity_poly.entity_id
_entity_poly.type
_entity_poly.pdbx_seq_one_letter_code
_entity_poly.pdbx_strand_id
1 'polypeptide(L)'
;MMEATPTNITDAEPALSLTLKAFKAGKDVVTSNKGHLALKFREVVSEAEKNNVEFKYEASVGGAMPIINFTKETLSSCGIKSIVGILNGTTNYILSRMASEGSSYDITLKESQELGIAETDPTQDVEGIDAACKTVILANSLLGIDATYSDVDVEGISNITSQAMDLARKEGYLIKLIAEVSKDKLQVSPRLVKKGSAYDLSGTLNMATVRTDLAGDVSVIGLGAGSLETASAMLTDLISILKVKY
;
A
#
# COMPACT_ATOMS: atom_id res chain seq x y z
N MET A 1 20.38 -0.56 -10.01
CA MET A 1 19.57 0.54 -10.63
C MET A 1 18.52 0.99 -9.64
N MET A 2 18.23 2.28 -9.55
CA MET A 2 17.06 2.79 -8.82
C MET A 2 16.00 3.20 -9.86
N GLU A 3 14.78 2.73 -9.68
CA GLU A 3 13.64 2.97 -10.57
C GLU A 3 12.54 3.71 -9.77
N ALA A 4 12.12 4.88 -10.25
CA ALA A 4 11.13 5.75 -9.61
C ALA A 4 10.32 6.54 -10.67
N THR A 5 10.02 5.90 -11.80
CA THR A 5 9.15 6.50 -12.82
C THR A 5 7.69 6.52 -12.33
N PRO A 6 6.81 7.34 -12.93
CA PRO A 6 5.40 7.37 -12.55
C PRO A 6 4.72 6.01 -12.66
N THR A 7 3.84 5.72 -11.71
CA THR A 7 3.06 4.48 -11.70
C THR A 7 2.08 4.46 -12.87
N ASN A 8 2.12 3.39 -13.66
CA ASN A 8 1.19 3.14 -14.76
C ASN A 8 0.59 1.75 -14.59
N ILE A 9 -0.72 1.70 -14.38
CA ILE A 9 -1.48 0.46 -14.17
C ILE A 9 -2.22 -0.02 -15.43
N THR A 10 -1.96 0.61 -16.59
CA THR A 10 -2.54 0.18 -17.86
C THR A 10 -1.66 -0.86 -18.54
N ASP A 11 -0.36 -0.59 -18.64
CA ASP A 11 0.60 -1.44 -19.34
C ASP A 11 1.94 -1.64 -18.59
N ALA A 12 2.06 -1.05 -17.40
CA ALA A 12 3.25 -1.08 -16.54
C ALA A 12 4.49 -0.33 -17.09
N GLU A 13 4.34 0.38 -18.20
CA GLU A 13 5.47 1.07 -18.84
C GLU A 13 5.67 2.51 -18.30
N PRO A 14 6.89 3.01 -18.29
CA PRO A 14 8.14 2.42 -18.75
C PRO A 14 8.86 1.53 -17.70
N ALA A 15 8.33 1.42 -16.49
CA ALA A 15 8.98 0.74 -15.37
C ALA A 15 9.29 -0.73 -15.67
N LEU A 16 8.37 -1.45 -16.31
CA LEU A 16 8.54 -2.86 -16.67
C LEU A 16 9.74 -3.05 -17.60
N SER A 17 9.74 -2.36 -18.73
CA SER A 17 10.84 -2.47 -19.70
C SER A 17 12.20 -2.08 -19.13
N LEU A 18 12.26 -1.02 -18.33
CA LEU A 18 13.50 -0.56 -17.70
C LEU A 18 14.04 -1.58 -16.69
N THR A 19 13.16 -2.12 -15.86
CA THR A 19 13.49 -3.15 -14.85
C THR A 19 14.00 -4.43 -15.50
N LEU A 20 13.29 -4.96 -16.50
CA LEU A 20 13.69 -6.18 -17.22
C LEU A 20 15.01 -6.01 -17.98
N LYS A 21 15.24 -4.84 -18.57
CA LYS A 21 16.53 -4.52 -19.23
C LYS A 21 17.69 -4.46 -18.20
N ALA A 22 17.45 -3.92 -17.02
CA ALA A 22 18.44 -3.87 -15.95
C ALA A 22 18.82 -5.30 -15.49
N PHE A 23 17.84 -6.17 -15.28
CA PHE A 23 18.08 -7.56 -14.90
C PHE A 23 18.93 -8.30 -15.95
N LYS A 24 18.58 -8.18 -17.23
CA LYS A 24 19.35 -8.77 -18.34
C LYS A 24 20.79 -8.23 -18.44
N ALA A 25 21.02 -7.03 -17.94
CA ALA A 25 22.36 -6.43 -17.84
C ALA A 25 23.08 -6.77 -16.52
N GLY A 26 22.58 -7.73 -15.74
CA GLY A 26 23.16 -8.18 -14.46
C GLY A 26 23.11 -7.12 -13.37
N LYS A 27 22.14 -6.22 -13.38
CA LYS A 27 22.02 -5.13 -12.40
C LYS A 27 20.89 -5.40 -11.42
N ASP A 28 21.21 -5.28 -10.12
CA ASP A 28 20.20 -5.22 -9.09
C ASP A 28 19.30 -3.99 -9.28
N VAL A 29 18.04 -4.12 -8.86
CA VAL A 29 17.03 -3.05 -8.97
C VAL A 29 16.36 -2.80 -7.65
N VAL A 30 16.21 -1.52 -7.31
CA VAL A 30 15.36 -1.02 -6.23
C VAL A 30 14.29 -0.16 -6.87
N THR A 31 13.01 -0.39 -6.56
CA THR A 31 11.89 0.37 -7.16
C THR A 31 10.90 0.88 -6.11
N SER A 32 10.30 2.04 -6.38
CA SER A 32 9.13 2.56 -5.68
C SER A 32 7.84 2.44 -6.51
N ASN A 33 7.95 2.00 -7.75
CA ASN A 33 6.84 1.96 -8.70
C ASN A 33 5.94 0.75 -8.45
N LYS A 34 4.64 0.99 -8.37
CA LYS A 34 3.62 -0.05 -8.12
C LYS A 34 3.13 -0.72 -9.40
N GLY A 35 3.16 -0.03 -10.55
CA GLY A 35 2.49 -0.47 -11.77
C GLY A 35 2.91 -1.85 -12.25
N HIS A 36 4.21 -2.06 -12.47
CA HIS A 36 4.72 -3.34 -12.94
C HIS A 36 4.61 -4.45 -11.88
N LEU A 37 4.63 -4.09 -10.59
CA LEU A 37 4.40 -5.05 -9.52
C LEU A 37 2.92 -5.45 -9.39
N ALA A 38 1.98 -4.53 -9.62
CA ALA A 38 0.54 -4.83 -9.58
C ALA A 38 0.05 -5.62 -10.78
N LEU A 39 0.70 -5.48 -11.94
CA LEU A 39 0.29 -6.12 -13.20
C LEU A 39 1.10 -7.35 -13.58
N LYS A 40 2.38 -7.39 -13.21
CA LYS A 40 3.36 -8.36 -13.74
C LYS A 40 4.32 -8.89 -12.65
N PHE A 41 3.87 -9.00 -11.40
CA PHE A 41 4.72 -9.36 -10.27
C PHE A 41 5.57 -10.61 -10.52
N ARG A 42 4.91 -11.70 -10.92
CA ARG A 42 5.56 -12.98 -11.13
C ARG A 42 6.58 -12.93 -12.27
N GLU A 43 6.25 -12.23 -13.36
CA GLU A 43 7.18 -12.04 -14.49
C GLU A 43 8.45 -11.31 -14.04
N VAL A 44 8.29 -10.19 -13.30
CA VAL A 44 9.40 -9.36 -12.83
C VAL A 44 10.28 -10.13 -11.85
N VAL A 45 9.70 -10.79 -10.86
CA VAL A 45 10.45 -11.56 -9.85
C VAL A 45 11.16 -12.74 -10.49
N SER A 46 10.49 -13.50 -11.35
CA SER A 46 11.11 -14.65 -12.05
C SER A 46 12.28 -14.23 -12.95
N GLU A 47 12.19 -13.06 -13.60
CA GLU A 47 13.28 -12.57 -14.44
C GLU A 47 14.47 -12.08 -13.59
N ALA A 48 14.24 -11.52 -12.40
CA ALA A 48 15.30 -11.18 -11.45
C ALA A 48 16.05 -12.46 -10.99
N GLU A 49 15.30 -13.48 -10.56
CA GLU A 49 15.85 -14.78 -10.15
C GLU A 49 16.67 -15.43 -11.27
N LYS A 50 16.14 -15.48 -12.49
CA LYS A 50 16.79 -16.05 -13.67
C LYS A 50 18.09 -15.36 -14.03
N ASN A 51 18.22 -14.05 -13.80
CA ASN A 51 19.44 -13.28 -14.02
C ASN A 51 20.35 -13.22 -12.78
N ASN A 52 19.97 -13.88 -11.66
CA ASN A 52 20.70 -13.90 -10.41
C ASN A 52 21.03 -12.48 -9.87
N VAL A 53 20.02 -11.61 -9.88
CA VAL A 53 20.09 -10.22 -9.39
C VAL A 53 19.09 -10.00 -8.28
N GLU A 54 19.42 -9.06 -7.37
CA GLU A 54 18.52 -8.64 -6.30
C GLU A 54 17.46 -7.67 -6.82
N PHE A 55 16.22 -7.90 -6.39
CA PHE A 55 15.09 -7.02 -6.66
C PHE A 55 14.39 -6.65 -5.36
N LYS A 56 14.41 -5.36 -5.02
CA LYS A 56 13.82 -4.80 -3.80
C LYS A 56 12.78 -3.74 -4.15
N TYR A 57 11.70 -3.71 -3.37
CA TYR A 57 10.53 -2.88 -3.68
C TYR A 57 9.75 -2.45 -2.43
N GLU A 58 10.42 -2.31 -1.26
CA GLU A 58 9.77 -1.85 -0.03
C GLU A 58 9.02 -0.54 -0.23
N ALA A 59 9.64 0.41 -0.95
CA ALA A 59 9.07 1.72 -1.20
C ALA A 59 7.77 1.71 -2.02
N SER A 60 7.40 0.58 -2.64
CA SER A 60 6.15 0.45 -3.39
C SER A 60 4.92 0.30 -2.49
N VAL A 61 5.08 -0.08 -1.22
CA VAL A 61 4.00 -0.25 -0.25
C VAL A 61 4.35 0.40 1.07
N GLY A 62 3.58 1.41 1.49
CA GLY A 62 3.70 1.97 2.83
C GLY A 62 4.73 3.08 3.01
N GLY A 63 5.42 3.55 1.97
CA GLY A 63 6.39 4.64 2.07
C GLY A 63 7.48 4.33 3.09
N ALA A 64 7.54 5.09 4.19
CA ALA A 64 8.49 4.84 5.29
C ALA A 64 8.12 3.65 6.18
N MET A 65 6.94 3.07 6.02
CA MET A 65 6.46 1.94 6.82
C MET A 65 7.01 0.62 6.23
N PRO A 66 7.95 -0.07 6.90
CA PRO A 66 8.74 -1.16 6.31
C PRO A 66 7.97 -2.50 6.34
N ILE A 67 6.77 -2.56 5.76
CA ILE A 67 5.86 -3.70 5.92
C ILE A 67 6.37 -4.99 5.27
N ILE A 68 7.01 -4.89 4.11
CA ILE A 68 7.48 -6.08 3.37
C ILE A 68 8.71 -6.65 4.07
N ASN A 69 9.74 -5.84 4.30
CA ASN A 69 10.99 -6.26 4.95
C ASN A 69 10.74 -6.69 6.40
N PHE A 70 9.92 -5.93 7.16
CA PHE A 70 9.51 -6.30 8.51
C PHE A 70 8.89 -7.70 8.54
N THR A 71 7.93 -7.97 7.67
CA THR A 71 7.25 -9.26 7.63
C THR A 71 8.20 -10.39 7.24
N LYS A 72 9.00 -10.20 6.19
CA LYS A 72 9.91 -11.23 5.69
C LYS A 72 11.06 -11.53 6.64
N GLU A 73 11.63 -10.50 7.29
CA GLU A 73 12.85 -10.64 8.08
C GLU A 73 12.56 -10.90 9.56
N THR A 74 11.58 -10.18 10.15
CA THR A 74 11.32 -10.27 11.60
C THR A 74 10.21 -11.24 11.98
N LEU A 75 9.30 -11.57 11.06
CA LEU A 75 8.24 -12.57 11.26
C LEU A 75 8.48 -13.87 10.47
N SER A 76 9.72 -14.14 10.08
CA SER A 76 10.11 -15.29 9.25
C SER A 76 9.77 -16.65 9.83
N SER A 77 9.63 -16.75 11.16
CA SER A 77 9.19 -17.98 11.86
C SER A 77 7.68 -18.20 11.87
N CYS A 78 6.89 -17.19 11.40
CA CYS A 78 5.44 -17.19 11.49
C CYS A 78 4.79 -17.50 10.14
N GLY A 79 3.72 -18.29 10.16
CA GLY A 79 2.79 -18.38 9.05
C GLY A 79 1.91 -17.14 8.98
N ILE A 80 1.92 -16.43 7.84
CA ILE A 80 1.09 -15.25 7.64
C ILE A 80 -0.32 -15.69 7.22
N LYS A 81 -1.33 -15.31 8.03
CA LYS A 81 -2.74 -15.62 7.77
C LYS A 81 -3.40 -14.56 6.89
N SER A 82 -3.21 -13.30 7.25
CA SER A 82 -3.75 -12.15 6.50
C SER A 82 -3.01 -10.87 6.85
N ILE A 83 -3.19 -9.86 6.00
CA ILE A 83 -2.75 -8.49 6.26
C ILE A 83 -3.98 -7.60 6.13
N VAL A 84 -4.19 -6.73 7.11
CA VAL A 84 -5.31 -5.78 7.12
C VAL A 84 -4.75 -4.39 7.41
N GLY A 85 -5.14 -3.38 6.63
CA GLY A 85 -4.55 -2.06 6.85
C GLY A 85 -5.28 -0.90 6.22
N ILE A 86 -4.85 0.29 6.62
CA ILE A 86 -5.14 1.57 5.98
C ILE A 86 -3.91 1.89 5.13
N LEU A 87 -4.00 1.68 3.82
CA LEU A 87 -2.85 1.73 2.91
C LEU A 87 -2.80 3.00 2.05
N ASN A 88 -3.74 3.93 2.24
CA ASN A 88 -3.78 5.19 1.51
C ASN A 88 -4.00 6.37 2.46
N GLY A 89 -3.07 7.32 2.48
CA GLY A 89 -3.07 8.46 3.39
C GLY A 89 -4.12 9.51 3.03
N THR A 90 -4.35 9.76 1.73
CA THR A 90 -5.32 10.74 1.23
C THR A 90 -6.73 10.36 1.66
N THR A 91 -7.14 9.12 1.44
CA THR A 91 -8.45 8.62 1.86
C THR A 91 -8.60 8.58 3.37
N ASN A 92 -7.54 8.24 4.11
CA ASN A 92 -7.57 8.29 5.57
C ASN A 92 -7.76 9.71 6.08
N TYR A 93 -7.09 10.70 5.48
CA TYR A 93 -7.28 12.11 5.81
C TYR A 93 -8.72 12.55 5.56
N ILE A 94 -9.25 12.32 4.36
CA ILE A 94 -10.62 12.72 3.97
C ILE A 94 -11.65 12.12 4.95
N LEU A 95 -11.62 10.81 5.16
CA LEU A 95 -12.57 10.14 6.06
C LEU A 95 -12.42 10.58 7.52
N SER A 96 -11.20 10.89 7.98
CA SER A 96 -10.95 11.40 9.33
C SER A 96 -11.56 12.80 9.51
N ARG A 97 -11.41 13.67 8.53
CA ARG A 97 -11.97 15.04 8.55
C ARG A 97 -13.49 15.01 8.48
N MET A 98 -14.07 14.20 7.59
CA MET A 98 -15.53 13.99 7.54
C MET A 98 -16.06 13.52 8.90
N ALA A 99 -15.39 12.59 9.56
CA ALA A 99 -15.82 12.07 10.86
C ALA A 99 -15.70 13.11 12.00
N SER A 100 -14.65 13.92 12.02
CA SER A 100 -14.40 14.89 13.10
C SER A 100 -15.23 16.15 12.97
N GLU A 101 -15.48 16.63 11.75
CA GLU A 101 -16.13 17.92 11.49
C GLU A 101 -17.55 17.82 10.97
N GLY A 102 -17.99 16.61 10.57
CA GLY A 102 -19.31 16.41 9.94
C GLY A 102 -19.39 16.98 8.52
N SER A 103 -18.25 17.31 7.90
CA SER A 103 -18.17 17.87 6.57
C SER A 103 -18.58 16.85 5.50
N SER A 104 -19.05 17.33 4.33
CA SER A 104 -19.31 16.45 3.20
C SER A 104 -18.00 16.02 2.51
N TYR A 105 -18.09 14.93 1.73
CA TYR A 105 -16.96 14.42 0.95
C TYR A 105 -16.37 15.51 0.03
N ASP A 106 -17.20 16.23 -0.73
CA ASP A 106 -16.75 17.24 -1.69
C ASP A 106 -15.98 18.40 -1.03
N ILE A 107 -16.48 18.87 0.14
CA ILE A 107 -15.81 19.93 0.91
C ILE A 107 -14.45 19.45 1.39
N THR A 108 -14.40 18.25 1.94
CA THR A 108 -13.16 17.70 2.51
C THR A 108 -12.14 17.32 1.43
N LEU A 109 -12.61 16.82 0.28
CA LEU A 109 -11.74 16.58 -0.87
C LEU A 109 -11.10 17.90 -1.36
N LYS A 110 -11.89 18.95 -1.53
CA LYS A 110 -11.38 20.26 -1.94
C LYS A 110 -10.36 20.82 -0.95
N GLU A 111 -10.64 20.73 0.34
CA GLU A 111 -9.68 21.11 1.39
C GLU A 111 -8.38 20.30 1.27
N SER A 112 -8.46 18.98 1.06
CA SER A 112 -7.29 18.12 0.91
C SER A 112 -6.45 18.48 -0.32
N GLN A 113 -7.07 18.94 -1.41
CA GLN A 113 -6.39 19.45 -2.60
C GLN A 113 -5.70 20.79 -2.33
N GLU A 114 -6.37 21.72 -1.65
CA GLU A 114 -5.80 23.02 -1.25
C GLU A 114 -4.59 22.86 -0.33
N LEU A 115 -4.58 21.84 0.52
CA LEU A 115 -3.46 21.48 1.40
C LEU A 115 -2.36 20.68 0.71
N GLY A 116 -2.53 20.29 -0.56
CA GLY A 116 -1.57 19.48 -1.29
C GLY A 116 -1.50 18.00 -0.83
N ILE A 117 -2.52 17.52 -0.10
CA ILE A 117 -2.64 16.12 0.32
C ILE A 117 -3.22 15.27 -0.80
N ALA A 118 -4.24 15.77 -1.50
CA ALA A 118 -4.81 15.15 -2.69
C ALA A 118 -4.33 15.91 -3.95
N GLU A 119 -4.09 15.16 -5.02
CA GLU A 119 -3.78 15.73 -6.34
C GLU A 119 -5.05 16.32 -6.98
N THR A 120 -4.87 17.11 -8.06
CA THR A 120 -5.98 17.67 -8.83
C THR A 120 -6.90 16.59 -9.38
N ASP A 121 -6.34 15.50 -9.89
CA ASP A 121 -7.07 14.27 -10.18
C ASP A 121 -6.84 13.24 -9.05
N PRO A 122 -7.77 13.11 -8.09
CA PRO A 122 -7.61 12.26 -6.92
C PRO A 122 -8.05 10.81 -7.18
N THR A 123 -8.46 10.46 -8.39
CA THR A 123 -9.10 9.17 -8.74
C THR A 123 -8.31 7.97 -8.24
N GLN A 124 -6.98 7.99 -8.38
CA GLN A 124 -6.11 6.88 -7.93
C GLN A 124 -6.26 6.60 -6.43
N ASP A 125 -6.47 7.65 -5.64
CA ASP A 125 -6.65 7.53 -4.20
C ASP A 125 -8.11 7.22 -3.83
N VAL A 126 -9.03 8.09 -4.24
CA VAL A 126 -10.42 8.06 -3.74
C VAL A 126 -11.23 6.88 -4.24
N GLU A 127 -10.89 6.33 -5.43
CA GLU A 127 -11.51 5.10 -5.95
C GLU A 127 -10.78 3.82 -5.46
N GLY A 128 -9.77 3.95 -4.59
CA GLY A 128 -9.10 2.82 -3.95
C GLY A 128 -8.05 2.12 -4.82
N ILE A 129 -7.72 2.68 -5.98
CA ILE A 129 -6.81 2.06 -6.97
C ILE A 129 -5.39 1.90 -6.41
N ASP A 130 -4.86 2.95 -5.76
CA ASP A 130 -3.54 2.89 -5.10
C ASP A 130 -3.50 1.82 -4.01
N ALA A 131 -4.53 1.76 -3.16
CA ALA A 131 -4.63 0.74 -2.12
C ALA A 131 -4.76 -0.68 -2.70
N ALA A 132 -5.46 -0.85 -3.84
CA ALA A 132 -5.57 -2.12 -4.53
C ALA A 132 -4.23 -2.59 -5.12
N CYS A 133 -3.46 -1.70 -5.73
CA CYS A 133 -2.09 -2.02 -6.18
C CYS A 133 -1.22 -2.52 -5.03
N LYS A 134 -1.27 -1.86 -3.87
CA LYS A 134 -0.55 -2.27 -2.67
C LYS A 134 -1.04 -3.62 -2.14
N THR A 135 -2.36 -3.88 -2.21
CA THR A 135 -2.97 -5.18 -1.86
C THR A 135 -2.38 -6.32 -2.70
N VAL A 136 -2.28 -6.14 -4.02
CA VAL A 136 -1.65 -7.12 -4.93
C VAL A 136 -0.19 -7.37 -4.56
N ILE A 137 0.57 -6.31 -4.32
CA ILE A 137 2.00 -6.44 -3.98
C ILE A 137 2.17 -7.23 -2.68
N LEU A 138 1.37 -6.94 -1.65
CA LEU A 138 1.40 -7.67 -0.38
C LEU A 138 0.97 -9.12 -0.55
N ALA A 139 -0.09 -9.40 -1.33
CA ALA A 139 -0.56 -10.75 -1.62
C ALA A 139 0.53 -11.62 -2.26
N ASN A 140 1.15 -11.11 -3.31
CA ASN A 140 2.20 -11.81 -4.03
C ASN A 140 3.48 -11.96 -3.20
N SER A 141 3.89 -10.87 -2.54
CA SER A 141 5.16 -10.79 -1.82
C SER A 141 5.19 -11.58 -0.51
N LEU A 142 4.06 -11.62 0.22
CA LEU A 142 4.01 -12.12 1.60
C LEU A 142 3.16 -13.39 1.77
N LEU A 143 2.17 -13.62 0.90
CA LEU A 143 1.34 -14.82 0.95
C LEU A 143 1.62 -15.79 -0.21
N GLY A 144 2.45 -15.40 -1.19
CA GLY A 144 2.76 -16.23 -2.36
C GLY A 144 1.57 -16.46 -3.29
N ILE A 145 0.63 -15.51 -3.33
CA ILE A 145 -0.54 -15.54 -4.22
C ILE A 145 -0.11 -15.00 -5.58
N ASP A 146 -0.56 -15.63 -6.67
CA ASP A 146 -0.31 -15.13 -8.03
C ASP A 146 -1.49 -14.24 -8.43
N ALA A 147 -1.57 -13.06 -7.83
CA ALA A 147 -2.65 -12.10 -8.04
C ALA A 147 -2.21 -10.94 -8.94
N THR A 148 -3.17 -10.37 -9.63
CA THR A 148 -3.07 -9.13 -10.40
C THR A 148 -4.07 -8.10 -9.89
N TYR A 149 -4.01 -6.87 -10.41
CA TYR A 149 -4.96 -5.81 -10.03
C TYR A 149 -6.43 -6.22 -10.24
N SER A 150 -6.73 -7.00 -11.27
CA SER A 150 -8.10 -7.46 -11.58
C SER A 150 -8.67 -8.47 -10.57
N ASP A 151 -7.84 -9.03 -9.70
CA ASP A 151 -8.27 -10.00 -8.69
C ASP A 151 -8.70 -9.31 -7.37
N VAL A 152 -8.56 -7.98 -7.28
CA VAL A 152 -8.93 -7.21 -6.09
C VAL A 152 -10.35 -6.67 -6.26
N ASP A 153 -11.22 -6.97 -5.28
CA ASP A 153 -12.54 -6.33 -5.15
C ASP A 153 -12.36 -4.93 -4.56
N VAL A 154 -12.67 -3.88 -5.34
CA VAL A 154 -12.36 -2.49 -4.99
C VAL A 154 -13.61 -1.65 -4.92
N GLU A 155 -13.81 -0.99 -3.78
CA GLU A 155 -14.80 0.06 -3.56
C GLU A 155 -14.13 1.29 -2.97
N GLY A 156 -14.26 2.43 -3.65
CA GLY A 156 -13.72 3.73 -3.23
C GLY A 156 -14.54 4.42 -2.14
N ILE A 157 -14.15 5.66 -1.83
CA ILE A 157 -14.79 6.45 -0.77
C ILE A 157 -15.71 7.55 -1.31
N SER A 158 -15.77 7.76 -2.60
CA SER A 158 -16.54 8.86 -3.24
C SER A 158 -18.03 8.85 -2.92
N ASN A 159 -18.60 7.68 -2.62
CA ASN A 159 -20.02 7.53 -2.26
C ASN A 159 -20.29 7.63 -0.74
N ILE A 160 -19.27 7.88 0.10
CA ILE A 160 -19.47 8.01 1.55
C ILE A 160 -20.09 9.35 1.88
N THR A 161 -21.29 9.31 2.49
CA THR A 161 -22.05 10.51 2.86
C THR A 161 -21.76 10.94 4.29
N SER A 162 -21.98 12.25 4.59
CA SER A 162 -21.92 12.75 5.97
C SER A 162 -22.93 12.07 6.90
N GLN A 163 -24.09 11.67 6.38
CA GLN A 163 -25.09 10.91 7.13
C GLN A 163 -24.57 9.52 7.55
N ALA A 164 -23.86 8.81 6.65
CA ALA A 164 -23.25 7.54 6.98
C ALA A 164 -22.17 7.70 8.06
N MET A 165 -21.36 8.75 7.97
CA MET A 165 -20.34 9.08 8.99
C MET A 165 -20.97 9.38 10.35
N ASP A 166 -22.05 10.15 10.39
CA ASP A 166 -22.79 10.48 11.62
C ASP A 166 -23.43 9.24 12.26
N LEU A 167 -24.00 8.35 11.45
CA LEU A 167 -24.60 7.11 11.94
C LEU A 167 -23.50 6.21 12.55
N ALA A 168 -22.40 6.01 11.84
CA ALA A 168 -21.29 5.23 12.34
C ALA A 168 -20.77 5.79 13.68
N ARG A 169 -20.59 7.11 13.76
CA ARG A 169 -20.11 7.79 14.98
C ARG A 169 -21.06 7.60 16.18
N LYS A 170 -22.38 7.67 15.96
CA LYS A 170 -23.39 7.45 17.02
C LYS A 170 -23.31 6.03 17.60
N GLU A 171 -22.98 5.07 16.76
CA GLU A 171 -22.81 3.66 17.15
C GLU A 171 -21.37 3.33 17.66
N GLY A 172 -20.51 4.34 17.82
CA GLY A 172 -19.14 4.15 18.31
C GLY A 172 -18.15 3.62 17.28
N TYR A 173 -18.43 3.83 16.00
CA TYR A 173 -17.58 3.43 14.88
C TYR A 173 -17.10 4.64 14.07
N LEU A 174 -16.07 4.38 13.28
CA LEU A 174 -15.56 5.25 12.22
C LEU A 174 -15.61 4.48 10.89
N ILE A 175 -15.69 5.20 9.77
CA ILE A 175 -15.53 4.59 8.44
C ILE A 175 -14.09 4.83 7.99
N LYS A 176 -13.41 3.75 7.56
CA LYS A 176 -12.05 3.79 7.02
C LYS A 176 -11.99 2.97 5.74
N LEU A 177 -11.14 3.37 4.78
CA LEU A 177 -10.82 2.53 3.63
C LEU A 177 -9.83 1.46 4.07
N ILE A 178 -10.29 0.21 4.10
CA ILE A 178 -9.52 -0.93 4.59
C ILE A 178 -9.13 -1.84 3.43
N ALA A 179 -7.85 -2.12 3.33
CA ALA A 179 -7.32 -3.20 2.52
C ALA A 179 -7.28 -4.50 3.34
N GLU A 180 -7.76 -5.59 2.79
CA GLU A 180 -7.68 -6.92 3.37
C GLU A 180 -7.05 -7.88 2.37
N VAL A 181 -5.98 -8.55 2.79
CA VAL A 181 -5.18 -9.48 2.01
C VAL A 181 -5.14 -10.81 2.72
N SER A 182 -5.76 -11.83 2.15
CA SER A 182 -5.69 -13.21 2.61
C SER A 182 -5.73 -14.16 1.42
N LYS A 183 -5.55 -15.46 1.65
CA LYS A 183 -5.64 -16.46 0.57
C LYS A 183 -7.00 -16.49 -0.12
N ASP A 184 -8.06 -16.16 0.64
CA ASP A 184 -9.44 -16.26 0.18
C ASP A 184 -10.03 -14.90 -0.21
N LYS A 185 -9.31 -13.80 0.07
CA LYS A 185 -9.88 -12.47 -0.09
C LYS A 185 -8.80 -11.42 -0.38
N LEU A 186 -8.99 -10.71 -1.48
CA LEU A 186 -8.27 -9.49 -1.85
C LEU A 186 -9.32 -8.39 -2.01
N GLN A 187 -9.38 -7.47 -1.06
CA GLN A 187 -10.42 -6.44 -1.06
C GLN A 187 -9.89 -5.11 -0.54
N VAL A 188 -10.37 -4.02 -1.14
CA VAL A 188 -10.24 -2.64 -0.67
C VAL A 188 -11.64 -2.04 -0.62
N SER A 189 -12.13 -1.69 0.58
CA SER A 189 -13.47 -1.11 0.71
C SER A 189 -13.62 -0.28 1.99
N PRO A 190 -14.57 0.67 2.01
CA PRO A 190 -14.96 1.36 3.23
C PRO A 190 -15.52 0.36 4.26
N ARG A 191 -15.01 0.44 5.49
CA ARG A 191 -15.46 -0.44 6.59
C ARG A 191 -15.64 0.31 7.88
N LEU A 192 -16.54 -0.20 8.71
CA LEU A 192 -16.71 0.25 10.09
C LEU A 192 -15.55 -0.28 10.93
N VAL A 193 -14.82 0.63 11.58
CA VAL A 193 -13.80 0.32 12.55
C VAL A 193 -14.21 0.87 13.91
N LYS A 194 -13.98 0.13 14.97
CA LYS A 194 -14.40 0.56 16.32
C LYS A 194 -13.55 1.75 16.74
N LYS A 195 -14.19 2.80 17.26
CA LYS A 195 -13.51 3.96 17.85
C LYS A 195 -12.62 3.51 19.00
N GLY A 196 -11.38 4.03 19.05
CA GLY A 196 -10.36 3.63 20.03
C GLY A 196 -9.66 2.30 19.71
N SER A 197 -9.96 1.63 18.57
CA SER A 197 -9.17 0.49 18.08
C SER A 197 -7.86 0.95 17.42
N ALA A 198 -6.98 0.01 17.10
CA ALA A 198 -5.75 0.32 16.35
C ALA A 198 -6.02 1.00 15.00
N TYR A 199 -7.18 0.75 14.39
CA TYR A 199 -7.60 1.35 13.12
C TYR A 199 -8.24 2.74 13.26
N ASP A 200 -8.39 3.27 14.49
CA ASP A 200 -8.79 4.66 14.74
C ASP A 200 -7.59 5.58 14.52
N LEU A 201 -7.12 5.60 13.30
CA LEU A 201 -5.95 6.34 12.86
C LEU A 201 -6.39 7.59 12.12
N SER A 202 -5.84 8.76 12.49
CA SER A 202 -6.20 10.05 11.92
C SER A 202 -5.12 10.60 10.98
N GLY A 203 -5.49 11.60 10.20
CA GLY A 203 -4.60 12.29 9.27
C GLY A 203 -4.19 11.40 8.09
N THR A 204 -2.95 11.58 7.62
CA THR A 204 -2.39 10.88 6.46
C THR A 204 -1.63 9.60 6.83
N LEU A 205 -1.69 9.17 8.09
CA LEU A 205 -0.99 7.98 8.54
C LEU A 205 -1.57 6.71 7.87
N ASN A 206 -0.68 5.81 7.56
CA ASN A 206 -1.00 4.46 7.13
C ASN A 206 -0.71 3.45 8.25
N MET A 207 -1.38 2.31 8.22
CA MET A 207 -1.05 1.18 9.05
C MET A 207 -1.26 -0.13 8.31
N ALA A 208 -0.51 -1.15 8.69
CA ALA A 208 -0.77 -2.53 8.31
C ALA A 208 -0.60 -3.44 9.52
N THR A 209 -1.56 -4.32 9.72
CA THR A 209 -1.54 -5.39 10.72
C THR A 209 -1.31 -6.71 10.03
N VAL A 210 -0.21 -7.36 10.34
CA VAL A 210 0.11 -8.72 9.90
C VAL A 210 -0.45 -9.68 10.94
N ARG A 211 -1.40 -10.53 10.54
CA ARG A 211 -1.99 -11.58 11.37
C ARG A 211 -1.23 -12.87 11.17
N THR A 212 -0.67 -13.39 12.22
CA THR A 212 0.18 -14.58 12.18
C THR A 212 -0.41 -15.74 12.98
N ASP A 213 0.17 -16.91 12.81
CA ASP A 213 -0.18 -18.10 13.59
C ASP A 213 0.49 -18.11 14.98
N LEU A 214 1.74 -17.64 15.08
CA LEU A 214 2.54 -17.73 16.31
C LEU A 214 2.64 -16.40 17.07
N ALA A 215 2.85 -15.27 16.38
CA ALA A 215 3.06 -13.98 17.03
C ALA A 215 1.76 -13.17 17.24
N GLY A 216 0.59 -13.69 16.80
CA GLY A 216 -0.67 -12.96 16.84
C GLY A 216 -0.71 -11.81 15.83
N ASP A 217 -1.34 -10.70 16.22
CA ASP A 217 -1.48 -9.52 15.39
C ASP A 217 -0.33 -8.55 15.66
N VAL A 218 0.49 -8.26 14.65
CA VAL A 218 1.60 -7.30 14.74
C VAL A 218 1.35 -6.16 13.76
N SER A 219 1.37 -4.92 14.26
CA SER A 219 1.03 -3.74 13.47
C SER A 219 2.22 -2.81 13.29
N VAL A 220 2.33 -2.25 12.09
CA VAL A 220 3.27 -1.17 11.75
C VAL A 220 2.47 0.05 11.35
N ILE A 221 2.84 1.22 11.88
CA ILE A 221 2.20 2.51 11.60
C ILE A 221 3.26 3.50 11.14
N GLY A 222 2.96 4.29 10.13
CA GLY A 222 3.88 5.29 9.62
C GLY A 222 3.30 6.17 8.52
N LEU A 223 4.14 7.05 7.97
CA LEU A 223 3.78 7.84 6.79
C LEU A 223 3.87 6.96 5.54
N GLY A 224 2.72 6.78 4.88
CA GLY A 224 2.57 5.87 3.73
C GLY A 224 2.96 6.46 2.39
N ALA A 225 3.23 7.77 2.33
CA ALA A 225 3.62 8.50 1.13
C ALA A 225 4.49 9.70 1.51
N GLY A 226 5.19 10.25 0.52
CA GLY A 226 6.08 11.38 0.66
C GLY A 226 7.43 11.12 -0.01
N SER A 227 8.07 12.18 -0.50
CA SER A 227 9.35 12.05 -1.22
C SER A 227 10.48 11.55 -0.32
N LEU A 228 10.55 12.05 0.92
CA LEU A 228 11.56 11.62 1.90
C LEU A 228 11.31 10.20 2.39
N GLU A 229 10.06 9.86 2.66
CA GLU A 229 9.60 8.55 3.10
C GLU A 229 9.93 7.48 2.07
N THR A 230 9.58 7.73 0.80
CA THR A 230 9.87 6.86 -0.33
C THR A 230 11.38 6.71 -0.54
N ALA A 231 12.12 7.83 -0.52
CA ALA A 231 13.58 7.81 -0.67
C ALA A 231 14.26 7.02 0.47
N SER A 232 13.78 7.16 1.71
CA SER A 232 14.29 6.41 2.86
C SER A 232 14.13 4.90 2.69
N ALA A 233 12.97 4.44 2.24
CA ALA A 233 12.74 3.02 1.98
C ALA A 233 13.62 2.50 0.83
N MET A 234 13.73 3.26 -0.27
CA MET A 234 14.62 2.89 -1.38
C MET A 234 16.09 2.83 -0.96
N LEU A 235 16.55 3.75 -0.13
CA LEU A 235 17.91 3.72 0.40
C LEU A 235 18.14 2.54 1.35
N THR A 236 17.16 2.18 2.16
CA THR A 236 17.22 1.00 3.03
C THR A 236 17.35 -0.27 2.19
N ASP A 237 16.57 -0.41 1.14
CA ASP A 237 16.66 -1.53 0.20
C ASP A 237 18.03 -1.58 -0.51
N LEU A 238 18.54 -0.43 -0.96
CA LEU A 238 19.88 -0.34 -1.55
C LEU A 238 20.99 -0.77 -0.58
N ILE A 239 20.93 -0.29 0.67
CA ILE A 239 21.89 -0.67 1.71
C ILE A 239 21.80 -2.17 2.00
N SER A 240 20.60 -2.76 2.01
CA SER A 240 20.45 -4.20 2.24
C SER A 240 21.12 -5.03 1.14
N ILE A 241 20.98 -4.64 -0.13
CA ILE A 241 21.67 -5.28 -1.26
C ILE A 241 23.18 -5.20 -1.09
N LEU A 242 23.71 -4.03 -0.72
CA LEU A 242 25.14 -3.83 -0.51
C LEU A 242 25.70 -4.68 0.64
N LYS A 243 24.97 -4.80 1.76
CA LYS A 243 25.39 -5.63 2.90
C LYS A 243 25.42 -7.13 2.60
N VAL A 244 24.58 -7.61 1.68
CA VAL A 244 24.59 -9.01 1.26
C VAL A 244 25.80 -9.32 0.38
N LYS A 245 26.32 -8.33 -0.35
CA LYS A 245 27.44 -8.51 -1.30
C LYS A 245 28.82 -8.28 -0.69
N TYR A 246 28.90 -7.68 0.48
CA TYR A 246 30.14 -7.35 1.21
C TYR A 246 30.02 -7.72 2.69
#